data_22a8686c1f96281a5b6ba1c5cdff0416
#
_entry.id   22a8686c1f96281a5b6ba1c5cdff0416
#
_cell.length_a   1.000
_cell.length_b   1.000
_cell.length_c   1.000
_cell.angle_alpha   90.00
_cell.angle_beta   90.00
_cell.angle_gamma   90.00
#
_symmetry.space_group_name_H-M   'P 1'
#
loop_
_entity.id
_entity.type
_entity.pdbx_description
1 polymer ?
#
loop_
_entity_poly.entity_id
_entity_poly.type
_entity_poly.pdbx_seq_one_letter_code
_entity_poly.pdbx_strand_id
1 'polypeptide(L)'
;VLAIPQPIEEERKYIVKLTGEVPNAIDSDIVQTYLTGEPGSEIRLRRRGFEGGKYVYVHTTKKRISDNEQIETERQINANLYESMLQQADPYRQRIHKHRKSFIWKGQYFELDEFLEPVSDLMILETRGISANESVKFPPFIQVLEDITGNSKYYNYNIALKR
;
A
#
# COMPACT_ATOMS: atom_id res chain seq x y z
N VAL A 1 15.04 17.91 6.26
CA VAL A 1 14.55 17.72 4.90
C VAL A 1 13.14 18.28 4.82
N LEU A 2 12.88 19.16 3.89
CA LEU A 2 11.57 19.75 3.68
C LEU A 2 10.65 18.73 3.03
N ALA A 3 9.49 18.51 3.63
CA ALA A 3 8.43 17.73 3.00
C ALA A 3 7.83 18.54 1.84
N ILE A 4 7.71 17.92 0.69
CA ILE A 4 7.11 18.53 -0.47
C ILE A 4 5.63 18.13 -0.52
N PRO A 5 4.70 19.11 -0.54
CA PRO A 5 3.29 18.78 -0.71
C PRO A 5 3.07 18.03 -2.01
N GLN A 6 2.40 16.90 -1.93
CA GLN A 6 2.06 16.12 -3.11
C GLN A 6 0.55 16.24 -3.36
N PRO A 7 0.14 16.49 -4.59
CA PRO A 7 -1.28 16.41 -4.91
C PRO A 7 -1.76 14.99 -4.67
N ILE A 8 -3.04 14.82 -4.38
CA ILE A 8 -3.63 13.51 -4.25
C ILE A 8 -3.52 12.82 -5.61
N GLU A 9 -2.76 11.74 -5.68
CA GLU A 9 -2.68 10.94 -6.90
C GLU A 9 -4.01 10.23 -7.13
N GLU A 10 -4.46 10.21 -8.38
CA GLU A 10 -5.63 9.43 -8.76
C GLU A 10 -5.25 7.96 -8.78
N GLU A 11 -5.56 7.28 -7.70
CA GLU A 11 -5.40 5.85 -7.58
C GLU A 11 -6.70 5.16 -7.99
N ARG A 12 -6.55 4.04 -8.69
CA ARG A 12 -7.64 3.14 -8.97
C ARG A 12 -7.38 1.84 -8.25
N LYS A 13 -8.36 1.37 -7.51
CA LYS A 13 -8.25 0.15 -6.71
C LYS A 13 -9.41 -0.78 -6.99
N TYR A 14 -9.09 -2.05 -7.09
CA TYR A 14 -10.07 -3.08 -7.43
C TYR A 14 -9.84 -4.33 -6.60
N ILE A 15 -10.93 -4.94 -6.15
CA ILE A 15 -10.85 -6.31 -5.63
C ILE A 15 -10.85 -7.22 -6.84
N VAL A 16 -9.87 -8.13 -6.89
CA VAL A 16 -9.66 -8.99 -8.06
C VAL A 16 -9.39 -10.43 -7.67
N LYS A 17 -9.43 -11.30 -8.67
CA LYS A 17 -8.90 -12.66 -8.63
C LYS A 17 -7.90 -12.83 -9.76
N LEU A 18 -6.93 -13.71 -9.55
CA LEU A 18 -6.04 -14.14 -10.62
C LEU A 18 -6.66 -15.35 -11.34
N THR A 19 -6.63 -15.30 -12.67
CA THR A 19 -7.05 -16.41 -13.54
C THR A 19 -5.88 -17.07 -14.26
N GLY A 20 -4.65 -16.62 -13.97
CA GLY A 20 -3.42 -17.13 -14.54
C GLY A 20 -2.23 -16.52 -13.86
N GLU A 21 -1.04 -16.86 -14.34
CA GLU A 21 0.20 -16.31 -13.79
C GLU A 21 0.42 -14.88 -14.25
N VAL A 22 1.05 -14.09 -13.37
CA VAL A 22 1.45 -12.71 -13.69
C VAL A 22 2.86 -12.77 -14.27
N PRO A 23 3.04 -12.47 -15.57
CA PRO A 23 4.35 -12.56 -16.19
C PRO A 23 5.26 -11.42 -15.74
N ASN A 24 6.54 -11.75 -15.55
CA ASN A 24 7.59 -10.77 -15.23
C ASN A 24 7.31 -9.91 -14.01
N ALA A 25 6.60 -10.46 -13.03
CA ALA A 25 6.31 -9.74 -11.80
C ALA A 25 7.52 -9.71 -10.87
N ILE A 26 7.67 -8.59 -10.18
CA ILE A 26 8.60 -8.50 -9.05
C ILE A 26 7.81 -8.82 -7.80
N ASP A 27 8.21 -9.88 -7.12
CA ASP A 27 7.58 -10.33 -5.90
C ASP A 27 8.25 -9.69 -4.68
N SER A 28 7.45 -9.24 -3.73
CA SER A 28 7.96 -8.75 -2.46
C SER A 28 6.99 -9.08 -1.34
N ASP A 29 7.56 -9.27 -0.15
CA ASP A 29 6.80 -9.53 1.07
C ASP A 29 6.79 -8.25 1.89
N ILE A 30 5.59 -7.78 2.27
CA ILE A 30 5.42 -6.50 2.94
C ILE A 30 4.79 -6.69 4.31
N VAL A 31 5.44 -6.13 5.32
CA VAL A 31 4.89 -6.02 6.66
C VAL A 31 4.76 -4.53 6.98
N GLN A 32 3.54 -4.10 7.29
CA GLN A 32 3.25 -2.71 7.64
C GLN A 32 2.76 -2.62 9.08
N THR A 33 3.33 -1.68 9.81
CA THR A 33 2.93 -1.40 11.19
C THR A 33 2.62 0.09 11.30
N TYR A 34 1.44 0.40 11.81
CA TYR A 34 1.04 1.78 12.05
C TYR A 34 1.48 2.20 13.44
N LEU A 35 1.99 3.42 13.54
CA LEU A 35 2.50 3.98 14.78
C LEU A 35 1.50 4.98 15.35
N THR A 36 1.54 5.15 16.66
CA THR A 36 0.77 6.19 17.33
C THR A 36 1.27 7.55 16.89
N GLY A 37 0.36 8.44 16.54
CA GLY A 37 0.70 9.79 16.08
C GLY A 37 -0.37 10.78 16.45
N GLU A 38 -0.13 12.03 16.06
CA GLU A 38 -1.08 13.11 16.30
C GLU A 38 -2.37 12.90 15.50
N PRO A 39 -3.51 13.39 15.99
CA PRO A 39 -4.75 13.36 15.22
C PRO A 39 -4.55 13.99 13.83
N GLY A 40 -5.07 13.32 12.80
CA GLY A 40 -4.91 13.77 11.41
C GLY A 40 -3.62 13.33 10.75
N SER A 41 -2.74 12.66 11.47
CA SER A 41 -1.50 12.09 10.92
C SER A 41 -1.61 10.58 10.84
N GLU A 42 -1.07 10.02 9.78
CA GLU A 42 -0.91 8.59 9.63
C GLU A 42 0.60 8.30 9.56
N ILE A 43 1.10 7.51 10.49
CA ILE A 43 2.51 7.16 10.55
C ILE A 43 2.66 5.67 10.34
N ARG A 44 3.51 5.27 9.42
CA ARG A 44 3.65 3.88 9.03
C ARG A 44 5.12 3.48 8.94
N LEU A 45 5.40 2.29 9.47
CA LEU A 45 6.65 1.58 9.19
C LEU A 45 6.34 0.46 8.20
N ARG A 46 7.22 0.28 7.22
CA ARG A 46 7.11 -0.81 6.27
C ARG A 46 8.44 -1.52 6.16
N ARG A 47 8.40 -2.85 6.29
CA ARG A 47 9.51 -3.71 5.92
C ARG A 47 9.12 -4.41 4.64
N ARG A 48 9.93 -4.28 3.61
CA ARG A 48 9.69 -4.94 2.32
C ARG A 48 10.85 -5.85 2.01
N GLY A 49 10.55 -7.15 1.87
CA GLY A 49 11.53 -8.17 1.57
C GLY A 49 11.42 -8.60 0.12
N PHE A 50 12.57 -8.72 -0.53
CA PHE A 50 12.67 -9.16 -1.92
C PHE A 50 13.32 -10.53 -1.96
N GLU A 51 13.18 -11.22 -3.10
CA GLU A 51 13.87 -12.47 -3.35
C GLU A 51 15.38 -12.26 -3.16
N GLY A 52 16.05 -13.23 -2.51
CA GLY A 52 17.46 -13.12 -2.17
C GLY A 52 17.71 -12.55 -0.77
N GLY A 53 16.66 -12.28 0.01
CA GLY A 53 16.77 -11.92 1.42
C GLY A 53 17.10 -10.46 1.72
N LYS A 54 17.00 -9.58 0.74
CA LYS A 54 17.18 -8.14 0.96
C LYS A 54 15.90 -7.52 1.53
N TYR A 55 16.06 -6.67 2.56
CA TYR A 55 14.97 -5.93 3.15
C TYR A 55 15.20 -4.44 2.99
N VAL A 56 14.11 -3.73 2.72
CA VAL A 56 14.09 -2.26 2.70
C VAL A 56 13.12 -1.82 3.78
N TYR A 57 13.56 -0.88 4.62
CA TYR A 57 12.77 -0.36 5.73
C TYR A 57 12.44 1.09 5.44
N VAL A 58 11.16 1.43 5.54
CA VAL A 58 10.67 2.76 5.17
C VAL A 58 9.76 3.29 6.26
N HIS A 59 9.97 4.55 6.61
CA HIS A 59 9.12 5.31 7.52
C HIS A 59 8.34 6.33 6.68
N THR A 60 7.02 6.28 6.78
CA THR A 60 6.14 7.18 6.04
C THR A 60 5.26 7.95 7.00
N THR A 61 5.16 9.25 6.82
CA THR A 61 4.21 10.11 7.52
C THR A 61 3.29 10.75 6.49
N LYS A 62 2.00 10.64 6.70
CA LYS A 62 1.00 11.32 5.89
C LYS A 62 0.24 12.28 6.78
N LYS A 63 0.19 13.54 6.40
CA LYS A 63 -0.54 14.57 7.13
C LYS A 63 -1.46 15.31 6.17
N ARG A 64 -2.75 15.31 6.47
CA ARG A 64 -3.71 16.07 5.68
C ARG A 64 -3.62 17.54 6.06
N ILE A 65 -3.50 18.40 5.05
CA ILE A 65 -3.47 19.85 5.25
C ILE A 65 -4.73 20.54 4.74
N SER A 66 -5.46 19.89 3.81
CA SER A 66 -6.75 20.35 3.31
C SER A 66 -7.52 19.14 2.75
N ASP A 67 -8.75 19.36 2.26
CA ASP A 67 -9.55 18.29 1.69
C ASP A 67 -8.89 17.62 0.47
N ASN A 68 -8.10 18.40 -0.29
CA ASN A 68 -7.51 17.95 -1.53
C ASN A 68 -5.99 17.80 -1.46
N GLU A 69 -5.38 18.07 -0.33
CA GLU A 69 -3.93 18.08 -0.20
C GLU A 69 -3.47 17.36 1.04
N GLN A 70 -2.37 16.62 0.89
CA GLN A 70 -1.67 16.02 2.01
C GLN A 70 -0.17 16.14 1.81
N ILE A 71 0.54 16.20 2.91
CA ILE A 71 1.99 16.11 2.91
C ILE A 71 2.36 14.68 3.22
N GLU A 72 3.07 14.04 2.31
CA GLU A 72 3.62 12.72 2.52
C GLU A 72 5.13 12.81 2.58
N THR A 73 5.70 12.35 3.67
CA THR A 73 7.15 12.28 3.85
C THR A 73 7.53 10.82 3.99
N GLU A 74 8.38 10.36 3.09
CA GLU A 74 8.86 8.99 3.09
C GLU A 74 10.37 8.98 3.15
N ARG A 75 10.92 8.16 4.02
CA ARG A 75 12.37 8.01 4.13
C ARG A 75 12.75 6.56 4.41
N GLN A 76 13.85 6.15 3.82
CA GLN A 76 14.43 4.86 4.11
C GLN A 76 15.19 4.95 5.44
N ILE A 77 15.02 3.93 6.27
CA ILE A 77 15.68 3.82 7.57
C ILE A 77 16.42 2.49 7.64
N ASN A 78 17.32 2.37 8.64
CA ASN A 78 18.01 1.10 8.84
C ASN A 78 17.21 0.16 9.74
N ALA A 79 17.63 -1.11 9.79
CA ALA A 79 16.96 -2.13 10.56
C ALA A 79 16.88 -1.82 12.06
N ASN A 80 17.94 -1.26 12.62
CA ASN A 80 17.96 -0.93 14.06
C ASN A 80 16.94 0.13 14.42
N LEU A 81 16.83 1.18 13.60
CA LEU A 81 15.85 2.24 13.81
C LEU A 81 14.44 1.70 13.64
N TYR A 82 14.21 0.86 12.63
CA TYR A 82 12.93 0.20 12.40
C TYR A 82 12.50 -0.58 13.65
N GLU A 83 13.36 -1.43 14.19
CA GLU A 83 13.06 -2.21 15.39
C GLU A 83 12.75 -1.32 16.61
N SER A 84 13.50 -0.24 16.78
CA SER A 84 13.27 0.72 17.88
C SER A 84 11.90 1.38 17.75
N MET A 85 11.53 1.78 16.54
CA MET A 85 10.26 2.48 16.30
C MET A 85 9.04 1.58 16.42
N LEU A 86 9.19 0.26 16.28
CA LEU A 86 8.08 -0.68 16.50
C LEU A 86 7.47 -0.59 17.90
N GLN A 87 8.23 -0.09 18.89
CA GLN A 87 7.71 0.11 20.23
C GLN A 87 6.60 1.17 20.28
N GLN A 88 6.48 1.98 19.25
CA GLN A 88 5.46 3.01 19.15
C GLN A 88 4.23 2.53 18.36
N ALA A 89 4.11 1.23 18.16
CA ALA A 89 2.99 0.65 17.43
C ALA A 89 1.65 1.08 18.03
N ASP A 90 0.72 1.44 17.15
CA ASP A 90 -0.64 1.83 17.54
C ASP A 90 -1.35 0.60 18.13
N PRO A 91 -1.78 0.64 19.41
CA PRO A 91 -2.42 -0.51 20.03
C PRO A 91 -3.80 -0.84 19.44
N TYR A 92 -4.39 0.07 18.68
CA TYR A 92 -5.70 -0.12 18.06
C TYR A 92 -5.61 -0.69 16.65
N ARG A 93 -4.40 -0.91 16.14
CA ARG A 93 -4.20 -1.44 14.80
C ARG A 93 -3.31 -2.66 14.79
N GLN A 94 -3.70 -3.61 13.97
CA GLN A 94 -2.93 -4.84 13.75
C GLN A 94 -1.91 -4.60 12.64
N ARG A 95 -0.84 -5.36 12.70
CA ARG A 95 0.13 -5.42 11.63
C ARG A 95 -0.53 -5.96 10.36
N ILE A 96 -0.20 -5.36 9.23
CA ILE A 96 -0.59 -5.88 7.93
C ILE A 96 0.59 -6.68 7.38
N HIS A 97 0.30 -7.90 6.94
CA HIS A 97 1.24 -8.72 6.21
C HIS A 97 0.59 -9.05 4.87
N LYS A 98 1.28 -8.71 3.79
CA LYS A 98 0.79 -8.94 2.43
C LYS A 98 1.93 -9.27 1.49
N HIS A 99 1.61 -9.97 0.43
CA HIS A 99 2.53 -10.26 -0.66
C HIS A 99 2.17 -9.38 -1.84
N ARG A 100 3.17 -8.72 -2.43
CA ARG A 100 2.96 -7.80 -3.56
C ARG A 100 3.63 -8.33 -4.80
N LYS A 101 2.87 -8.34 -5.90
CA LYS A 101 3.41 -8.51 -7.24
C LYS A 101 3.35 -7.17 -7.95
N SER A 102 4.49 -6.68 -8.38
CA SER A 102 4.59 -5.43 -9.14
C SER A 102 4.90 -5.78 -10.58
N PHE A 103 4.14 -5.25 -11.52
CA PHE A 103 4.33 -5.58 -12.94
C PHE A 103 3.85 -4.45 -13.85
N ILE A 104 4.32 -4.51 -15.09
CA ILE A 104 3.89 -3.59 -16.13
C ILE A 104 3.16 -4.41 -17.20
N TRP A 105 2.00 -3.95 -17.60
CA TRP A 105 1.25 -4.54 -18.70
C TRP A 105 0.79 -3.44 -19.64
N LYS A 106 1.18 -3.56 -20.93
CA LYS A 106 0.89 -2.56 -21.95
C LYS A 106 1.21 -1.13 -21.52
N GLY A 107 2.39 -0.96 -20.90
CA GLY A 107 2.87 0.36 -20.46
C GLY A 107 2.25 0.87 -19.17
N GLN A 108 1.31 0.16 -18.58
CA GLN A 108 0.67 0.56 -17.32
C GLN A 108 1.27 -0.23 -16.16
N TYR A 109 1.64 0.46 -15.08
CA TYR A 109 2.16 -0.14 -13.87
C TYR A 109 1.04 -0.57 -12.95
N PHE A 110 1.14 -1.78 -12.41
CA PHE A 110 0.18 -2.34 -11.48
C PHE A 110 0.87 -2.90 -10.26
N GLU A 111 0.21 -2.79 -9.12
CA GLU A 111 0.58 -3.47 -7.89
C GLU A 111 -0.58 -4.37 -7.48
N LEU A 112 -0.28 -5.65 -7.30
CA LEU A 112 -1.26 -6.63 -6.85
C LEU A 112 -0.88 -7.09 -5.46
N ASP A 113 -1.70 -6.77 -4.47
CA ASP A 113 -1.49 -7.14 -3.08
C ASP A 113 -2.40 -8.29 -2.69
N GLU A 114 -1.81 -9.39 -2.26
CA GLU A 114 -2.51 -10.50 -1.62
C GLU A 114 -2.34 -10.37 -0.12
N PHE A 115 -3.43 -10.16 0.60
CA PHE A 115 -3.39 -9.99 2.05
C PHE A 115 -3.31 -11.33 2.76
N LEU A 116 -2.45 -11.42 3.76
CA LEU A 116 -2.25 -12.59 4.61
C LEU A 116 -2.75 -12.32 6.03
N GLU A 117 -2.52 -11.13 6.57
CA GLU A 117 -2.97 -10.67 7.88
C GLU A 117 -3.31 -9.17 7.81
N PRO A 118 -4.30 -8.65 8.55
CA PRO A 118 -5.21 -9.34 9.49
C PRO A 118 -6.38 -10.03 8.79
N VAL A 119 -6.50 -9.85 7.50
CA VAL A 119 -7.50 -10.53 6.66
C VAL A 119 -6.79 -11.40 5.65
N SER A 120 -7.43 -12.47 5.23
CA SER A 120 -6.95 -13.35 4.17
C SER A 120 -7.98 -13.42 3.05
N ASP A 121 -7.61 -14.03 1.93
CA ASP A 121 -8.47 -14.18 0.76
C ASP A 121 -8.91 -12.85 0.13
N LEU A 122 -8.11 -11.80 0.33
CA LEU A 122 -8.35 -10.50 -0.25
C LEU A 122 -7.19 -10.14 -1.16
N MET A 123 -7.50 -9.89 -2.43
CA MET A 123 -6.52 -9.36 -3.39
C MET A 123 -6.98 -8.00 -3.87
N ILE A 124 -6.10 -7.02 -3.79
CA ILE A 124 -6.35 -5.67 -4.26
C ILE A 124 -5.35 -5.32 -5.35
N LEU A 125 -5.87 -4.94 -6.51
CA LEU A 125 -5.08 -4.42 -7.62
C LEU A 125 -5.12 -2.90 -7.59
N GLU A 126 -3.96 -2.28 -7.65
CA GLU A 126 -3.84 -0.82 -7.65
C GLU A 126 -3.08 -0.36 -8.89
N THR A 127 -3.54 0.74 -9.47
CA THR A 127 -2.83 1.44 -10.54
C THR A 127 -3.02 2.94 -10.39
N ARG A 128 -2.12 3.70 -11.00
CA ARG A 128 -2.09 5.17 -10.91
C ARG A 128 -1.82 5.78 -12.27
N GLY A 129 -2.04 7.09 -12.37
CA GLY A 129 -1.68 7.84 -13.58
C GLY A 129 -2.70 7.74 -14.70
N ILE A 130 -3.89 7.23 -14.40
CA ILE A 130 -4.99 7.18 -15.36
C ILE A 130 -5.94 8.34 -15.05
N SER A 131 -6.29 9.14 -16.07
CA SER A 131 -7.18 10.27 -15.87
C SER A 131 -8.60 9.80 -15.51
N ALA A 132 -9.38 10.67 -14.85
CA ALA A 132 -10.72 10.34 -14.38
C ALA A 132 -11.65 9.88 -15.50
N ASN A 133 -11.40 10.34 -16.73
CA ASN A 133 -12.24 10.04 -17.89
C ASN A 133 -11.81 8.77 -18.64
N GLU A 134 -10.69 8.18 -18.26
CA GLU A 134 -10.18 6.98 -18.91
C GLU A 134 -10.59 5.73 -18.14
N SER A 135 -10.84 4.67 -18.90
CA SER A 135 -11.08 3.34 -18.32
C SER A 135 -9.77 2.59 -18.18
N VAL A 136 -9.63 1.86 -17.09
CA VAL A 136 -8.49 0.96 -16.89
C VAL A 136 -8.65 -0.24 -17.83
N LYS A 137 -7.58 -0.58 -18.55
CA LYS A 137 -7.51 -1.82 -19.33
C LYS A 137 -6.82 -2.87 -18.47
N PHE A 138 -7.53 -3.94 -18.21
CA PHE A 138 -7.03 -4.99 -17.32
C PHE A 138 -6.33 -6.09 -18.12
N PRO A 139 -5.23 -6.64 -17.55
CA PRO A 139 -4.61 -7.83 -18.14
C PRO A 139 -5.57 -9.02 -18.17
N PRO A 140 -5.39 -9.97 -19.11
CA PRO A 140 -6.29 -11.10 -19.24
C PRO A 140 -6.27 -12.07 -18.06
N PHE A 141 -5.20 -12.03 -17.24
CA PHE A 141 -5.07 -12.87 -16.04
C PHE A 141 -5.70 -12.24 -14.79
N ILE A 142 -6.35 -11.07 -14.93
CA ILE A 142 -7.04 -10.37 -13.84
C ILE A 142 -8.54 -10.44 -14.07
N GLN A 143 -9.27 -10.95 -13.08
CA GLN A 143 -10.72 -10.86 -13.04
C GLN A 143 -11.11 -9.82 -11.99
N VAL A 144 -11.75 -8.74 -12.42
CA VAL A 144 -12.21 -7.68 -11.52
C VAL A 144 -13.52 -8.12 -10.86
N LEU A 145 -13.56 -8.05 -9.54
CA LEU A 145 -14.77 -8.38 -8.78
C LEU A 145 -15.51 -7.11 -8.33
N GLU A 146 -14.79 -6.08 -7.96
CA GLU A 146 -15.40 -4.85 -7.45
C GLU A 146 -14.43 -3.68 -7.61
N ASP A 147 -14.95 -2.53 -8.02
CA ASP A 147 -14.21 -1.27 -8.02
C ASP A 147 -14.36 -0.65 -6.62
N ILE A 148 -13.25 -0.55 -5.91
CA ILE A 148 -13.21 0.02 -4.55
C ILE A 148 -12.47 1.34 -4.49
N THR A 149 -12.28 1.98 -5.64
CA THR A 149 -11.59 3.28 -5.73
C THR A 149 -12.28 4.30 -4.80
N GLY A 150 -11.49 4.88 -3.90
CA GLY A 150 -11.99 5.87 -2.95
C GLY A 150 -12.79 5.30 -1.79
N ASN A 151 -12.97 3.98 -1.71
CA ASN A 151 -13.68 3.36 -0.60
C ASN A 151 -12.72 3.20 0.59
N SER A 152 -12.89 4.03 1.60
CA SER A 152 -12.00 4.09 2.77
C SER A 152 -11.95 2.79 3.57
N LYS A 153 -13.00 1.97 3.49
CA LYS A 153 -13.03 0.66 4.14
C LYS A 153 -11.83 -0.21 3.75
N TYR A 154 -11.33 -0.04 2.52
CA TYR A 154 -10.23 -0.83 1.99
C TYR A 154 -8.88 -0.11 2.04
N TYR A 155 -8.78 1.03 2.69
CA TYR A 155 -7.49 1.62 2.98
C TYR A 155 -6.75 0.74 3.98
N ASN A 156 -5.46 0.50 3.77
CA ASN A 156 -4.68 -0.36 4.66
C ASN A 156 -4.80 0.08 6.12
N TYR A 157 -4.82 1.39 6.35
CA TYR A 157 -4.99 1.96 7.69
C TYR A 157 -6.27 1.48 8.37
N ASN A 158 -7.34 1.32 7.61
CA ASN A 158 -8.64 0.86 8.14
C ASN A 158 -8.74 -0.67 8.17
N ILE A 159 -8.10 -1.36 7.24
CA ILE A 159 -7.99 -2.82 7.28
C ILE A 159 -7.25 -3.25 8.56
N ALA A 160 -6.26 -2.49 8.97
CA ALA A 160 -5.47 -2.76 10.17
C ALA A 160 -6.24 -2.56 11.48
N LEU A 161 -7.34 -1.83 11.47
CA LEU A 161 -8.08 -1.48 12.68
C LEU A 161 -8.58 -2.74 13.39
N LYS A 162 -8.28 -2.85 14.68
CA LYS A 162 -8.78 -3.94 15.52
C LYS A 162 -10.28 -3.81 15.73
N ARG A 163 -10.96 -4.93 15.66
CA ARG A 163 -12.41 -5.01 15.83
C ARG A 163 -12.77 -5.74 17.11
#